data_dc05c1e2edabcfe3a369f128079b0a94
#
_entry.id   dc05c1e2edabcfe3a369f128079b0a94
#
_cell.length_a   1.000
_cell.length_b   1.000
_cell.length_c   1.000
_cell.angle_alpha   90.00
_cell.angle_beta   90.00
_cell.angle_gamma   90.00
#
_symmetry.space_group_name_H-M   'P 1'
#
loop_
_entity.id
_entity.type
_entity.pdbx_description
1 polymer ?
#
loop_
_entity_poly.entity_id
_entity_poly.type
_entity_poly.pdbx_seq_one_letter_code
_entity_poly.pdbx_strand_id
1 'polypeptide(L)'
;MTPPPPPPATVILSPHFDDAVLSLAGLIPALDSPVTVVTVYGGAPCPGQEVSWWDTTCGFSSGGEAHLARVAEDTRACALLGAERVVLGHPDGPYGDGGPLHEIDTYLADLAPGTRLLIPLGTNQADHAKVRDRALRVLGELGRPLPLVYADLPYTGHLKEWGSADTDAALAVDEDFGRAYQDIASRYRKRTVHDLTLSDQQWAAKRAAVLCYASQLAPLAIDHDRVMARGGPLRAERVWALEEPGSPGESG
;
A
#
# COMPACT_ATOMS: atom_id res chain seq x y z
N MET A 1 28.00 20.92 -19.69
CA MET A 1 27.51 20.39 -18.41
C MET A 1 26.64 19.18 -18.75
N THR A 2 26.97 18.02 -18.25
CA THR A 2 26.10 16.82 -18.36
C THR A 2 24.85 17.08 -17.51
N PRO A 3 23.63 16.83 -17.99
CA PRO A 3 22.43 16.94 -17.16
C PRO A 3 22.58 16.03 -15.93
N PRO A 4 22.01 16.42 -14.77
CA PRO A 4 22.01 15.54 -13.62
C PRO A 4 21.31 14.23 -13.96
N PRO A 5 21.71 13.10 -13.36
CA PRO A 5 21.02 11.84 -13.56
C PRO A 5 19.55 11.99 -13.18
N PRO A 6 18.63 11.29 -13.87
CA PRO A 6 17.23 11.33 -13.49
C PRO A 6 17.07 10.83 -12.05
N PRO A 7 16.05 11.35 -11.30
CA PRO A 7 15.78 10.88 -9.95
C PRO A 7 15.48 9.37 -9.98
N PRO A 8 15.88 8.63 -8.93
CA PRO A 8 15.62 7.20 -8.86
C PRO A 8 14.12 6.92 -8.89
N ALA A 9 13.72 5.90 -9.66
CA ALA A 9 12.32 5.47 -9.72
C ALA A 9 11.78 5.09 -8.33
N THR A 10 10.48 5.24 -8.15
CA THR A 10 9.78 4.80 -6.94
C THR A 10 8.83 3.65 -7.27
N VAL A 11 8.93 2.56 -6.52
CA VAL A 11 8.05 1.41 -6.61
C VAL A 11 7.23 1.31 -5.33
N ILE A 12 5.92 1.07 -5.46
CA ILE A 12 4.99 0.89 -4.34
C ILE A 12 4.38 -0.50 -4.47
N LEU A 13 4.65 -1.39 -3.52
CA LEU A 13 3.94 -2.67 -3.43
C LEU A 13 2.55 -2.41 -2.86
N SER A 14 1.52 -2.69 -3.65
CA SER A 14 0.11 -2.66 -3.27
C SER A 14 -0.35 -4.10 -3.04
N PRO A 15 -0.75 -4.52 -1.85
CA PRO A 15 -1.28 -5.86 -1.66
C PRO A 15 -2.40 -6.17 -2.66
N HIS A 16 -3.47 -5.39 -2.68
CA HIS A 16 -4.57 -5.48 -3.62
C HIS A 16 -4.59 -4.26 -4.55
N PHE A 17 -5.52 -4.19 -5.46
CA PHE A 17 -5.58 -3.15 -6.51
C PHE A 17 -5.74 -1.73 -5.97
N ASP A 18 -6.44 -1.51 -4.88
CA ASP A 18 -6.82 -0.19 -4.35
C ASP A 18 -5.90 0.32 -3.23
N ASP A 19 -5.14 -0.55 -2.55
CA ASP A 19 -4.41 -0.22 -1.31
C ASP A 19 -3.42 0.95 -1.46
N ALA A 20 -2.61 0.95 -2.52
CA ALA A 20 -1.65 2.04 -2.76
C ALA A 20 -2.36 3.38 -2.98
N VAL A 21 -3.49 3.37 -3.68
CA VAL A 21 -4.26 4.59 -3.97
C VAL A 21 -5.00 5.06 -2.71
N LEU A 22 -5.62 4.15 -1.96
CA LEU A 22 -6.25 4.47 -0.68
C LEU A 22 -5.24 5.10 0.29
N SER A 23 -4.01 4.59 0.30
CA SER A 23 -2.98 4.99 1.26
C SER A 23 -2.17 6.22 0.83
N LEU A 24 -1.83 6.37 -0.47
CA LEU A 24 -0.77 7.26 -0.94
C LEU A 24 -1.14 8.17 -2.12
N ALA A 25 -2.43 8.30 -2.48
CA ALA A 25 -2.82 9.11 -3.65
C ALA A 25 -2.50 10.61 -3.50
N GLY A 26 -2.22 11.10 -2.30
CA GLY A 26 -1.70 12.45 -2.08
C GLY A 26 -0.18 12.54 -2.29
N LEU A 27 0.55 11.50 -1.93
CA LEU A 27 2.01 11.43 -2.08
C LEU A 27 2.43 11.14 -3.53
N ILE A 28 1.79 10.18 -4.20
CA ILE A 28 2.18 9.72 -5.54
C ILE A 28 2.42 10.87 -6.52
N PRO A 29 1.48 11.82 -6.73
CA PRO A 29 1.69 12.91 -7.68
C PRO A 29 2.67 13.98 -7.19
N ALA A 30 3.09 13.94 -5.92
CA ALA A 30 4.06 14.87 -5.35
C ALA A 30 5.52 14.37 -5.43
N LEU A 31 5.73 13.14 -5.91
CA LEU A 31 7.06 12.58 -6.10
C LEU A 31 7.68 13.08 -7.40
N ASP A 32 8.93 13.55 -7.33
CA ASP A 32 9.72 14.03 -8.48
C ASP A 32 10.31 12.89 -9.32
N SER A 33 9.85 11.67 -9.13
CA SER A 33 10.35 10.45 -9.78
C SER A 33 9.22 9.69 -10.46
N PRO A 34 9.52 8.89 -11.52
CA PRO A 34 8.56 7.93 -12.04
C PRO A 34 8.07 7.00 -10.93
N VAL A 35 6.75 6.79 -10.85
CA VAL A 35 6.13 5.90 -9.86
C VAL A 35 5.52 4.71 -10.55
N THR A 36 5.82 3.51 -10.05
CA THR A 36 5.18 2.26 -10.45
C THR A 36 4.45 1.66 -9.25
N VAL A 37 3.14 1.45 -9.39
CA VAL A 37 2.33 0.67 -8.44
C VAL A 37 2.36 -0.78 -8.88
N VAL A 38 2.76 -1.67 -7.97
CA VAL A 38 2.85 -3.12 -8.20
C VAL A 38 1.80 -3.82 -7.35
N THR A 39 0.71 -4.26 -7.98
CA THR A 39 -0.33 -5.03 -7.31
C THR A 39 0.12 -6.47 -7.16
N VAL A 40 0.21 -6.94 -5.91
CA VAL A 40 0.74 -8.28 -5.58
C VAL A 40 -0.32 -9.36 -5.80
N TYR A 41 -1.49 -9.21 -5.17
CA TYR A 41 -2.62 -10.12 -5.33
C TYR A 41 -3.50 -9.68 -6.51
N GLY A 42 -2.88 -9.63 -7.69
CA GLY A 42 -3.53 -9.20 -8.93
C GLY A 42 -3.86 -10.34 -9.88
N GLY A 43 -3.62 -11.60 -9.47
CA GLY A 43 -3.88 -12.78 -10.30
C GLY A 43 -5.36 -13.07 -10.50
N ALA A 44 -5.73 -13.52 -11.70
CA ALA A 44 -7.09 -13.94 -11.99
C ALA A 44 -7.43 -15.25 -11.24
N PRO A 45 -8.65 -15.37 -10.69
CA PRO A 45 -9.14 -16.64 -10.16
C PRO A 45 -9.17 -17.73 -11.23
N CYS A 46 -9.00 -18.99 -10.81
CA CYS A 46 -9.17 -20.10 -11.72
C CYS A 46 -10.62 -20.19 -12.23
N PRO A 47 -10.84 -20.51 -13.51
CA PRO A 47 -12.19 -20.68 -14.04
C PRO A 47 -12.98 -21.73 -13.25
N GLY A 48 -14.22 -21.39 -12.88
CA GLY A 48 -15.13 -22.30 -12.16
C GLY A 48 -14.95 -22.32 -10.63
N GLN A 49 -14.05 -21.52 -10.06
CA GLN A 49 -14.03 -21.32 -8.61
C GLN A 49 -15.32 -20.63 -8.14
N GLU A 50 -15.79 -21.00 -6.95
CA GLU A 50 -16.93 -20.35 -6.31
C GLU A 50 -16.61 -18.87 -6.06
N VAL A 51 -17.59 -17.98 -6.32
CA VAL A 51 -17.43 -16.55 -6.08
C VAL A 51 -17.28 -16.28 -4.60
N SER A 52 -16.28 -15.45 -4.24
CA SER A 52 -16.03 -15.11 -2.84
C SER A 52 -17.18 -14.31 -2.22
N TRP A 53 -17.30 -14.34 -0.89
CA TRP A 53 -18.26 -13.50 -0.18
C TRP A 53 -18.04 -12.01 -0.50
N TRP A 54 -16.80 -11.58 -0.58
CA TRP A 54 -16.45 -10.18 -0.90
C TRP A 54 -16.94 -9.80 -2.29
N ASP A 55 -16.64 -10.62 -3.30
CA ASP A 55 -17.06 -10.35 -4.68
C ASP A 55 -18.58 -10.38 -4.84
N THR A 56 -19.25 -11.30 -4.14
CA THR A 56 -20.71 -11.32 -4.09
C THR A 56 -21.27 -10.04 -3.46
N THR A 57 -20.65 -9.55 -2.37
CA THR A 57 -21.03 -8.29 -1.72
C THR A 57 -20.78 -7.09 -2.64
N CYS A 58 -19.74 -7.14 -3.47
CA CYS A 58 -19.48 -6.15 -4.53
C CYS A 58 -20.46 -6.23 -5.70
N GLY A 59 -21.34 -7.26 -5.75
CA GLY A 59 -22.35 -7.44 -6.79
C GLY A 59 -21.90 -8.26 -8.00
N PHE A 60 -20.77 -8.95 -7.91
CA PHE A 60 -20.26 -9.81 -8.99
C PHE A 60 -20.85 -11.22 -8.94
N SER A 61 -21.02 -11.81 -10.11
CA SER A 61 -21.52 -13.17 -10.28
C SER A 61 -20.39 -14.21 -10.41
N SER A 62 -19.15 -13.76 -10.61
CA SER A 62 -17.95 -14.60 -10.66
C SER A 62 -16.69 -13.83 -10.29
N GLY A 63 -15.68 -14.54 -9.78
CA GLY A 63 -14.37 -13.96 -9.49
C GLY A 63 -13.68 -13.41 -10.75
N GLY A 64 -13.89 -14.03 -11.91
CA GLY A 64 -13.35 -13.53 -13.18
C GLY A 64 -13.95 -12.18 -13.59
N GLU A 65 -15.25 -11.97 -13.40
CA GLU A 65 -15.90 -10.66 -13.61
C GLU A 65 -15.34 -9.61 -12.65
N ALA A 66 -15.23 -9.96 -11.37
CA ALA A 66 -14.66 -9.08 -10.34
C ALA A 66 -13.21 -8.68 -10.68
N HIS A 67 -12.38 -9.63 -11.07
CA HIS A 67 -11.00 -9.38 -11.47
C HIS A 67 -10.90 -8.40 -12.65
N LEU A 68 -11.67 -8.61 -13.72
CA LEU A 68 -11.65 -7.72 -14.89
C LEU A 68 -12.11 -6.30 -14.53
N ALA A 69 -13.12 -6.16 -13.68
CA ALA A 69 -13.58 -4.86 -13.20
C ALA A 69 -12.47 -4.14 -12.42
N ARG A 70 -11.84 -4.81 -11.44
CA ARG A 70 -10.74 -4.25 -10.62
C ARG A 70 -9.52 -3.86 -11.46
N VAL A 71 -9.14 -4.67 -12.44
CA VAL A 71 -8.06 -4.31 -13.39
C VAL A 71 -8.38 -3.01 -14.13
N ALA A 72 -9.61 -2.85 -14.58
CA ALA A 72 -10.03 -1.63 -15.28
C ALA A 72 -10.11 -0.42 -14.34
N GLU A 73 -10.56 -0.61 -13.10
CA GLU A 73 -10.62 0.41 -12.05
C GLU A 73 -9.22 0.91 -11.69
N ASP A 74 -8.29 0.00 -11.41
CA ASP A 74 -6.91 0.28 -11.07
C ASP A 74 -6.17 0.99 -12.21
N THR A 75 -6.41 0.57 -13.46
CA THR A 75 -5.85 1.25 -14.63
C THR A 75 -6.26 2.73 -14.69
N ARG A 76 -7.53 3.04 -14.41
CA ARG A 76 -8.01 4.43 -14.38
C ARG A 76 -7.44 5.21 -13.20
N ALA A 77 -7.39 4.60 -12.01
CA ALA A 77 -6.88 5.24 -10.80
C ALA A 77 -5.40 5.60 -10.93
N CYS A 78 -4.55 4.65 -11.35
CA CYS A 78 -3.13 4.88 -11.58
C CYS A 78 -2.89 5.94 -12.66
N ALA A 79 -3.64 5.93 -13.76
CA ALA A 79 -3.54 6.95 -14.81
C ALA A 79 -3.86 8.37 -14.29
N LEU A 80 -4.87 8.53 -13.41
CA LEU A 80 -5.18 9.82 -12.78
C LEU A 80 -4.05 10.34 -11.89
N LEU A 81 -3.26 9.44 -11.30
CA LEU A 81 -2.12 9.78 -10.44
C LEU A 81 -0.79 9.90 -11.19
N GLY A 82 -0.78 9.62 -12.49
CA GLY A 82 0.44 9.62 -13.31
C GLY A 82 1.39 8.46 -12.96
N ALA A 83 0.88 7.37 -12.38
CA ALA A 83 1.64 6.20 -12.01
C ALA A 83 1.53 5.12 -13.09
N GLU A 84 2.65 4.43 -13.36
CA GLU A 84 2.66 3.16 -14.08
C GLU A 84 2.12 2.05 -13.18
N ARG A 85 1.64 0.97 -13.80
CA ARG A 85 1.18 -0.18 -13.03
C ARG A 85 1.79 -1.49 -13.55
N VAL A 86 2.08 -2.35 -12.59
CA VAL A 86 2.47 -3.75 -12.79
C VAL A 86 1.54 -4.63 -11.97
N VAL A 87 1.20 -5.79 -12.49
CA VAL A 87 0.33 -6.75 -11.79
C VAL A 87 1.07 -8.08 -11.69
N LEU A 88 1.23 -8.57 -10.46
CA LEU A 88 1.75 -9.91 -10.20
C LEU A 88 0.61 -10.93 -10.24
N GLY A 89 0.95 -12.18 -10.49
CA GLY A 89 -0.03 -13.24 -10.77
C GLY A 89 -0.55 -13.98 -9.53
N HIS A 90 -0.31 -13.50 -8.31
CA HIS A 90 -0.83 -14.16 -7.11
C HIS A 90 -2.35 -13.94 -7.00
N PRO A 91 -3.16 -15.02 -6.94
CA PRO A 91 -4.60 -14.87 -6.72
C PRO A 91 -4.87 -14.28 -5.34
N ASP A 92 -5.92 -13.46 -5.24
CA ASP A 92 -6.42 -12.91 -3.98
C ASP A 92 -6.81 -14.04 -2.99
N GLY A 93 -6.72 -13.77 -1.68
CA GLY A 93 -6.83 -14.74 -0.59
C GLY A 93 -7.94 -15.79 -0.75
N PRO A 94 -9.20 -15.42 -1.07
CA PRO A 94 -10.28 -16.38 -1.28
C PRO A 94 -10.08 -17.33 -2.48
N TYR A 95 -9.23 -16.95 -3.42
CA TYR A 95 -8.96 -17.69 -4.66
C TYR A 95 -7.57 -18.32 -4.68
N GLY A 96 -6.72 -17.96 -3.71
CA GLY A 96 -5.36 -18.44 -3.59
C GLY A 96 -5.25 -19.68 -2.72
N ASP A 97 -4.12 -20.37 -2.83
CA ASP A 97 -3.75 -21.50 -1.97
C ASP A 97 -2.96 -21.08 -0.71
N GLY A 98 -2.79 -19.78 -0.50
CA GLY A 98 -1.98 -19.22 0.59
C GLY A 98 -0.47 -19.45 0.43
N GLY A 99 -0.04 -19.89 -0.75
CA GLY A 99 1.35 -20.16 -1.08
C GLY A 99 2.29 -18.95 -0.95
N PRO A 100 3.59 -19.19 -1.11
CA PRO A 100 4.59 -18.12 -1.03
C PRO A 100 4.50 -17.18 -2.23
N LEU A 101 4.78 -15.90 -1.97
CA LEU A 101 4.69 -14.81 -2.97
C LEU A 101 5.97 -14.74 -3.83
N HIS A 102 6.25 -15.77 -4.62
CA HIS A 102 7.50 -15.93 -5.39
C HIS A 102 7.75 -14.82 -6.43
N GLU A 103 6.69 -14.24 -7.01
CA GLU A 103 6.87 -13.19 -8.00
C GLU A 103 7.42 -11.90 -7.38
N ILE A 104 7.19 -11.66 -6.08
CA ILE A 104 7.85 -10.55 -5.36
C ILE A 104 9.37 -10.74 -5.41
N ASP A 105 9.88 -11.96 -5.23
CA ASP A 105 11.31 -12.23 -5.20
C ASP A 105 11.96 -11.85 -6.53
N THR A 106 11.38 -12.34 -7.62
CA THR A 106 11.85 -12.02 -8.98
C THR A 106 11.77 -10.54 -9.26
N TYR A 107 10.61 -9.92 -8.95
CA TYR A 107 10.40 -8.50 -9.19
C TYR A 107 11.41 -7.63 -8.42
N LEU A 108 11.64 -7.92 -7.13
CA LEU A 108 12.59 -7.16 -6.31
C LEU A 108 14.05 -7.40 -6.71
N ALA A 109 14.39 -8.60 -7.19
CA ALA A 109 15.73 -8.88 -7.71
C ALA A 109 16.06 -8.05 -8.95
N ASP A 110 15.08 -7.82 -9.82
CA ASP A 110 15.24 -7.10 -11.09
C ASP A 110 15.16 -5.57 -10.95
N LEU A 111 14.88 -5.03 -9.76
CA LEU A 111 14.82 -3.58 -9.55
C LEU A 111 16.17 -2.93 -9.85
N ALA A 112 16.14 -1.82 -10.56
CA ALA A 112 17.34 -1.01 -10.83
C ALA A 112 17.98 -0.51 -9.51
N PRO A 113 19.32 -0.41 -9.45
CA PRO A 113 20.00 0.19 -8.31
C PRO A 113 19.46 1.60 -8.01
N GLY A 114 19.26 1.90 -6.73
CA GLY A 114 18.76 3.21 -6.30
C GLY A 114 17.23 3.37 -6.37
N THR A 115 16.49 2.38 -6.87
CA THR A 115 15.03 2.40 -6.82
C THR A 115 14.55 2.50 -5.37
N ARG A 116 13.68 3.47 -5.10
CA ARG A 116 13.01 3.61 -3.81
C ARG A 116 11.83 2.65 -3.75
N LEU A 117 11.76 1.83 -2.71
CA LEU A 117 10.66 0.89 -2.51
C LEU A 117 9.79 1.32 -1.32
N LEU A 118 8.47 1.33 -1.51
CA LEU A 118 7.47 1.48 -0.45
C LEU A 118 6.70 0.16 -0.31
N ILE A 119 6.51 -0.26 0.94
CA ILE A 119 5.77 -1.49 1.29
C ILE A 119 4.68 -1.18 2.32
N PRO A 120 3.60 -1.97 2.42
CA PRO A 120 2.56 -1.74 3.40
C PRO A 120 3.05 -2.00 4.83
N LEU A 121 2.42 -1.37 5.82
CA LEU A 121 2.66 -1.67 7.23
C LEU A 121 2.06 -3.02 7.64
N GLY A 122 0.93 -3.40 7.06
CA GLY A 122 0.22 -4.64 7.36
C GLY A 122 -0.77 -4.53 8.52
N THR A 123 -1.38 -3.37 8.72
CA THR A 123 -2.35 -3.12 9.80
C THR A 123 -3.61 -3.97 9.61
N ASN A 124 -3.86 -4.91 10.52
CA ASN A 124 -5.07 -5.76 10.61
C ASN A 124 -5.44 -6.52 9.32
N GLN A 125 -4.48 -6.68 8.40
CA GLN A 125 -4.65 -7.42 7.15
C GLN A 125 -3.50 -8.43 6.97
N ALA A 126 -3.85 -9.72 6.99
CA ALA A 126 -2.88 -10.80 6.89
C ALA A 126 -2.10 -10.78 5.56
N ASP A 127 -2.77 -10.45 4.47
CA ASP A 127 -2.15 -10.38 3.15
C ASP A 127 -1.18 -9.22 3.03
N HIS A 128 -1.49 -8.07 3.62
CA HIS A 128 -0.58 -6.92 3.70
C HIS A 128 0.67 -7.27 4.53
N ALA A 129 0.49 -7.92 5.68
CA ALA A 129 1.61 -8.38 6.50
C ALA A 129 2.49 -9.39 5.74
N LYS A 130 1.91 -10.32 4.96
CA LYS A 130 2.65 -11.26 4.11
C LYS A 130 3.48 -10.53 3.05
N VAL A 131 2.90 -9.53 2.38
CA VAL A 131 3.62 -8.72 1.37
C VAL A 131 4.78 -7.99 2.02
N ARG A 132 4.56 -7.32 3.16
CA ARG A 132 5.61 -6.66 3.95
C ARG A 132 6.75 -7.61 4.31
N ASP A 133 6.41 -8.71 4.96
CA ASP A 133 7.41 -9.63 5.51
C ASP A 133 8.18 -10.34 4.39
N ARG A 134 7.50 -10.65 3.26
CA ARG A 134 8.18 -11.20 2.09
C ARG A 134 9.17 -10.20 1.51
N ALA A 135 8.75 -8.95 1.32
CA ALA A 135 9.62 -7.91 0.77
C ALA A 135 10.85 -7.66 1.67
N LEU A 136 10.65 -7.52 2.98
CA LEU A 136 11.75 -7.33 3.94
C LEU A 136 12.75 -8.49 3.91
N ARG A 137 12.28 -9.73 3.86
CA ARG A 137 13.12 -10.91 3.78
C ARG A 137 13.94 -10.93 2.51
N VAL A 138 13.31 -10.74 1.35
CA VAL A 138 13.99 -10.76 0.05
C VAL A 138 15.03 -9.65 -0.07
N LEU A 139 14.72 -8.43 0.38
CA LEU A 139 15.69 -7.34 0.39
C LEU A 139 16.90 -7.64 1.27
N GLY A 140 16.69 -8.26 2.44
CA GLY A 140 17.77 -8.71 3.31
C GLY A 140 18.64 -9.79 2.66
N GLU A 141 18.03 -10.80 2.01
CA GLU A 141 18.75 -11.86 1.27
C GLU A 141 19.56 -11.30 0.08
N LEU A 142 19.06 -10.25 -0.57
CA LEU A 142 19.73 -9.57 -1.69
C LEU A 142 20.74 -8.49 -1.24
N GLY A 143 20.86 -8.19 0.05
CA GLY A 143 21.69 -7.09 0.55
C GLY A 143 21.26 -5.72 0.04
N ARG A 144 19.97 -5.52 -0.24
CA ARG A 144 19.41 -4.25 -0.71
C ARG A 144 19.05 -3.33 0.45
N PRO A 145 18.98 -2.00 0.22
CA PRO A 145 18.55 -1.03 1.23
C PRO A 145 17.17 -1.36 1.78
N LEU A 146 16.94 -1.02 3.05
CA LEU A 146 15.63 -1.13 3.69
C LEU A 146 14.60 -0.27 2.97
N PRO A 147 13.34 -0.75 2.82
CA PRO A 147 12.29 -0.01 2.17
C PRO A 147 11.70 1.06 3.10
N LEU A 148 10.92 1.96 2.52
CA LEU A 148 9.97 2.76 3.26
C LEU A 148 8.72 1.94 3.57
N VAL A 149 8.04 2.24 4.68
CA VAL A 149 6.79 1.58 5.08
C VAL A 149 5.68 2.61 5.09
N TYR A 150 4.56 2.35 4.43
CA TYR A 150 3.41 3.22 4.45
C TYR A 150 2.28 2.67 5.32
N ALA A 151 1.51 3.57 5.93
CA ALA A 151 0.32 3.21 6.68
C ALA A 151 -0.77 2.71 5.74
N ASP A 152 -1.29 1.51 6.02
CA ASP A 152 -2.40 0.93 5.24
C ASP A 152 -3.71 1.64 5.57
N LEU A 153 -4.33 2.24 4.58
CA LEU A 153 -5.63 2.86 4.73
C LEU A 153 -6.70 2.05 3.99
N PRO A 154 -7.90 1.95 4.59
CA PRO A 154 -8.39 2.69 5.75
C PRO A 154 -8.01 2.12 7.12
N TYR A 155 -7.38 0.97 7.22
CA TYR A 155 -7.17 0.19 8.46
C TYR A 155 -6.46 0.97 9.57
N THR A 156 -5.26 1.51 9.30
CA THR A 156 -4.52 2.34 10.27
C THR A 156 -5.29 3.62 10.63
N GLY A 157 -6.13 4.09 9.72
CA GLY A 157 -6.95 5.29 9.90
C GLY A 157 -8.08 5.17 10.92
N HIS A 158 -8.31 3.99 11.50
CA HIS A 158 -9.23 3.78 12.62
C HIS A 158 -8.63 4.19 13.97
N LEU A 159 -7.30 4.31 14.05
CA LEU A 159 -6.64 4.84 15.24
C LEU A 159 -7.20 6.23 15.55
N LYS A 160 -7.58 6.47 16.80
CA LYS A 160 -8.19 7.74 17.24
C LYS A 160 -7.29 8.95 16.98
N GLU A 161 -5.98 8.77 17.17
CA GLU A 161 -4.94 9.78 17.00
C GLU A 161 -4.45 9.89 15.55
N TRP A 162 -5.06 9.14 14.59
CA TRP A 162 -4.64 9.14 13.21
C TRP A 162 -4.64 10.56 12.59
N GLY A 163 -3.54 10.88 11.92
CA GLY A 163 -3.33 12.19 11.28
C GLY A 163 -2.96 13.32 12.25
N SER A 164 -2.68 13.00 13.53
CA SER A 164 -2.13 13.93 14.51
C SER A 164 -0.65 13.71 14.75
N ALA A 165 -0.01 14.62 15.50
CA ALA A 165 1.38 14.47 15.94
C ALA A 165 1.58 13.24 16.86
N ASP A 166 0.53 12.79 17.53
CA ASP A 166 0.57 11.68 18.49
C ASP A 166 0.38 10.31 17.84
N THR A 167 0.16 10.23 16.51
CA THR A 167 -0.09 8.97 15.79
C THR A 167 0.94 7.90 16.11
N ASP A 168 2.24 8.21 16.04
CA ASP A 168 3.31 7.21 16.26
C ASP A 168 3.34 6.73 17.71
N ALA A 169 3.13 7.63 18.67
CA ALA A 169 3.07 7.30 20.09
C ALA A 169 1.84 6.42 20.41
N ALA A 170 0.70 6.72 19.79
CA ALA A 170 -0.51 5.91 19.94
C ALA A 170 -0.34 4.52 19.30
N LEU A 171 0.19 4.41 18.07
CA LEU A 171 0.47 3.11 17.43
C LEU A 171 1.43 2.24 18.26
N ALA A 172 2.35 2.86 19.00
CA ALA A 172 3.31 2.13 19.83
C ALA A 172 2.66 1.37 21.01
N VAL A 173 1.45 1.76 21.41
CA VAL A 173 0.76 1.20 22.59
C VAL A 173 -0.65 0.65 22.29
N ASP A 174 -1.21 0.93 21.13
CA ASP A 174 -2.54 0.48 20.75
C ASP A 174 -2.55 -1.03 20.46
N GLU A 175 -3.47 -1.76 21.09
CA GLU A 175 -3.54 -3.23 20.99
C GLU A 175 -4.30 -3.70 19.74
N ASP A 176 -5.11 -2.83 19.13
CA ASP A 176 -5.95 -3.17 17.99
C ASP A 176 -5.29 -2.79 16.66
N PHE A 177 -4.88 -1.55 16.51
CA PHE A 177 -4.33 -1.01 15.24
C PHE A 177 -2.80 -0.87 15.25
N GLY A 178 -2.15 -0.96 16.42
CA GLY A 178 -0.73 -0.77 16.59
C GLY A 178 0.15 -2.02 16.41
N ARG A 179 -0.41 -3.22 16.34
CA ARG A 179 0.36 -4.48 16.34
C ARG A 179 1.40 -4.56 15.23
N ALA A 180 1.01 -4.22 14.00
CA ALA A 180 1.94 -4.23 12.86
C ALA A 180 3.07 -3.19 13.03
N TYR A 181 2.74 -2.02 13.58
CA TYR A 181 3.70 -0.98 13.89
C TYR A 181 4.69 -1.43 14.98
N GLN A 182 4.20 -2.07 16.04
CA GLN A 182 5.01 -2.62 17.14
C GLN A 182 5.91 -3.76 16.66
N ASP A 183 5.40 -4.64 15.79
CA ASP A 183 6.19 -5.71 15.18
C ASP A 183 7.39 -5.14 14.40
N ILE A 184 7.17 -4.14 13.55
CA ILE A 184 8.25 -3.45 12.85
C ILE A 184 9.18 -2.73 13.84
N ALA A 185 8.65 -2.08 14.89
CA ALA A 185 9.44 -1.38 15.90
C ALA A 185 10.34 -2.31 16.73
N SER A 186 9.97 -3.59 16.86
CA SER A 186 10.78 -4.58 17.56
C SER A 186 12.04 -4.99 16.77
N ARG A 187 12.01 -4.79 15.44
CA ARG A 187 13.07 -5.19 14.50
C ARG A 187 13.90 -4.02 13.98
N TYR A 188 13.30 -2.85 13.84
CA TYR A 188 13.88 -1.69 13.19
C TYR A 188 13.59 -0.41 13.98
N ARG A 189 14.52 0.56 13.92
CA ARG A 189 14.18 1.93 14.27
C ARG A 189 13.34 2.55 13.15
N LYS A 190 12.41 3.42 13.52
CA LYS A 190 11.53 4.09 12.55
C LYS A 190 11.69 5.60 12.66
N ARG A 191 11.69 6.26 11.51
CA ARG A 191 11.64 7.71 11.41
C ARG A 191 10.57 8.11 10.40
N THR A 192 9.62 8.93 10.84
CA THR A 192 8.59 9.48 9.94
C THR A 192 9.26 10.33 8.87
N VAL A 193 9.05 10.02 7.60
CA VAL A 193 9.61 10.73 6.45
C VAL A 193 8.55 11.42 5.61
N HIS A 194 7.29 11.04 5.79
CA HIS A 194 6.14 11.71 5.20
C HIS A 194 5.00 11.67 6.21
N ASP A 195 4.43 12.83 6.49
CA ASP A 195 3.29 13.03 7.38
C ASP A 195 2.46 14.18 6.79
N LEU A 196 1.38 13.83 6.13
CA LEU A 196 0.57 14.77 5.37
C LEU A 196 -0.89 14.67 5.75
N THR A 197 -1.45 15.77 6.26
CA THR A 197 -2.89 15.98 6.23
C THR A 197 -3.24 16.72 4.94
N LEU A 198 -4.03 16.07 4.08
CA LEU A 198 -4.36 16.58 2.75
C LEU A 198 -5.14 17.90 2.82
N SER A 199 -4.72 18.88 2.03
CA SER A 199 -5.53 20.06 1.73
C SER A 199 -6.83 19.67 1.01
N ASP A 200 -7.77 20.58 0.88
CA ASP A 200 -9.02 20.31 0.18
C ASP A 200 -8.80 19.98 -1.31
N GLN A 201 -7.80 20.59 -1.94
CA GLN A 201 -7.44 20.29 -3.33
C GLN A 201 -6.82 18.89 -3.46
N GLN A 202 -5.88 18.54 -2.59
CA GLN A 202 -5.27 17.20 -2.57
C GLN A 202 -6.31 16.12 -2.24
N TRP A 203 -7.20 16.41 -1.29
CA TRP A 203 -8.31 15.51 -0.97
C TRP A 203 -9.26 15.30 -2.16
N ALA A 204 -9.59 16.36 -2.89
CA ALA A 204 -10.43 16.23 -4.09
C ALA A 204 -9.76 15.36 -5.15
N ALA A 205 -8.44 15.50 -5.36
CA ALA A 205 -7.67 14.67 -6.28
C ALA A 205 -7.62 13.20 -5.82
N LYS A 206 -7.26 12.94 -4.55
CA LYS A 206 -7.27 11.59 -3.96
C LYS A 206 -8.63 10.95 -4.08
N ARG A 207 -9.68 11.69 -3.72
CA ARG A 207 -11.06 11.20 -3.79
C ARG A 207 -11.45 10.81 -5.23
N ALA A 208 -11.02 11.56 -6.24
CA ALA A 208 -11.27 11.23 -7.64
C ALA A 208 -10.61 9.90 -8.04
N ALA A 209 -9.37 9.64 -7.60
CA ALA A 209 -8.68 8.38 -7.84
C ALA A 209 -9.34 7.21 -7.09
N VAL A 210 -9.71 7.40 -5.80
CA VAL A 210 -10.41 6.38 -5.00
C VAL A 210 -11.78 6.02 -5.60
N LEU A 211 -12.52 6.98 -6.14
CA LEU A 211 -13.80 6.74 -6.80
C LEU A 211 -13.69 5.91 -8.09
N CYS A 212 -12.50 5.70 -8.63
CA CYS A 212 -12.30 4.75 -9.73
C CYS A 212 -12.58 3.30 -9.30
N TYR A 213 -12.37 2.96 -8.04
CA TYR A 213 -12.62 1.62 -7.48
C TYR A 213 -14.08 1.45 -7.04
N ALA A 214 -15.00 1.74 -7.95
CA ALA A 214 -16.44 1.76 -7.67
C ALA A 214 -16.94 0.42 -7.10
N SER A 215 -16.35 -0.71 -7.52
CA SER A 215 -16.69 -2.03 -7.04
C SER A 215 -16.35 -2.24 -5.55
N GLN A 216 -15.35 -1.51 -5.02
CA GLN A 216 -14.88 -1.68 -3.64
C GLN A 216 -15.54 -0.71 -2.65
N LEU A 217 -16.14 0.38 -3.13
CA LEU A 217 -16.63 1.45 -2.26
C LEU A 217 -17.77 1.01 -1.34
N ALA A 218 -18.69 0.16 -1.82
CA ALA A 218 -19.82 -0.27 -1.01
C ALA A 218 -19.39 -1.15 0.18
N PRO A 219 -18.62 -2.25 0.00
CA PRO A 219 -18.13 -3.04 1.12
C PRO A 219 -17.15 -2.25 2.01
N LEU A 220 -16.26 -1.42 1.44
CA LEU A 220 -15.40 -0.54 2.24
C LEU A 220 -16.20 0.41 3.13
N ALA A 221 -17.34 0.94 2.65
CA ALA A 221 -18.18 1.82 3.45
C ALA A 221 -18.96 1.07 4.55
N ILE A 222 -19.19 -0.24 4.38
CA ILE A 222 -19.79 -1.08 5.41
C ILE A 222 -18.79 -1.36 6.54
N ASP A 223 -17.55 -1.72 6.17
CA ASP A 223 -16.51 -2.14 7.12
C ASP A 223 -15.78 -0.95 7.75
N HIS A 224 -15.75 0.21 7.05
CA HIS A 224 -14.99 1.39 7.44
C HIS A 224 -15.87 2.64 7.43
N ASP A 225 -16.52 2.91 8.58
CA ASP A 225 -17.35 4.11 8.73
C ASP A 225 -16.57 5.38 8.31
N ARG A 226 -17.25 6.27 7.58
CA ARG A 226 -16.73 7.55 7.14
C ARG A 226 -15.49 7.47 6.21
N VAL A 227 -15.19 6.30 5.59
CA VAL A 227 -14.02 6.13 4.71
C VAL A 227 -13.89 7.27 3.67
N MET A 228 -14.99 7.71 3.06
CA MET A 228 -15.03 8.78 2.06
C MET A 228 -15.39 10.16 2.63
N ALA A 229 -15.50 10.29 3.96
CA ALA A 229 -15.83 11.57 4.58
C ALA A 229 -14.64 12.53 4.52
N ARG A 230 -14.92 13.87 4.48
CA ARG A 230 -13.89 14.92 4.48
C ARG A 230 -12.95 14.86 5.69
N GLY A 231 -13.42 14.41 6.84
CA GLY A 231 -12.63 14.17 8.05
C GLY A 231 -12.44 12.68 8.33
N GLY A 232 -12.49 11.83 7.30
CA GLY A 232 -12.31 10.39 7.41
C GLY A 232 -10.85 9.94 7.36
N PRO A 233 -10.62 8.62 7.47
CA PRO A 233 -9.29 8.05 7.59
C PRO A 233 -8.36 8.35 6.41
N LEU A 234 -8.90 8.47 5.20
CA LEU A 234 -8.11 8.71 3.99
C LEU A 234 -7.54 10.14 3.87
N ARG A 235 -7.87 11.03 4.81
CA ARG A 235 -7.45 12.43 4.78
C ARG A 235 -5.99 12.64 5.21
N ALA A 236 -5.38 11.69 5.87
CA ALA A 236 -3.97 11.73 6.25
C ALA A 236 -3.20 10.59 5.60
N GLU A 237 -1.92 10.81 5.35
CA GLU A 237 -0.98 9.82 4.80
C GLU A 237 0.30 9.85 5.61
N ARG A 238 0.86 8.67 5.91
CA ARG A 238 2.10 8.57 6.68
C ARG A 238 3.01 7.48 6.14
N VAL A 239 4.32 7.80 6.08
CA VAL A 239 5.37 6.88 5.65
C VAL A 239 6.55 6.98 6.62
N TRP A 240 7.13 5.84 6.94
CA TRP A 240 8.30 5.71 7.79
C TRP A 240 9.48 5.14 7.02
N ALA A 241 10.68 5.69 7.28
CA ALA A 241 11.94 5.04 6.94
C ALA A 241 12.30 4.04 8.04
N LEU A 242 12.82 2.90 7.62
CA LEU A 242 13.39 1.89 8.51
C LEU A 242 14.90 2.07 8.60
N GLU A 243 15.45 1.88 9.80
CA GLU A 243 16.88 1.94 10.08
C GLU A 243 17.28 0.71 10.90
N GLU A 244 18.47 0.13 10.62
CA GLU A 244 18.98 -0.99 11.40
C GLU A 244 19.20 -0.59 12.87
N PRO A 245 18.92 -1.49 13.83
CA PRO A 245 19.25 -1.26 15.22
C PRO A 245 20.76 -1.03 15.39
N GLY A 246 21.16 0.14 15.89
CA GLY A 246 22.57 0.47 16.12
C GLY A 246 23.26 1.25 15.01
N SER A 247 22.62 1.56 13.91
CA SER A 247 23.14 2.54 12.94
C SER A 247 23.25 3.92 13.62
N PRO A 248 24.41 4.61 13.58
CA PRO A 248 24.51 5.96 14.08
C PRO A 248 23.56 6.85 13.27
N GLY A 249 22.59 7.47 13.94
CA GLY A 249 21.74 8.45 13.30
C GLY A 249 22.60 9.55 12.69
N GLU A 250 22.42 9.86 11.40
CA GLU A 250 22.98 11.06 10.82
C GLU A 250 22.44 12.26 11.61
N SER A 251 23.29 12.78 12.47
CA SER A 251 23.02 14.03 13.19
C SER A 251 23.16 15.15 12.17
N GLY A 252 22.05 15.62 11.63
CA GLY A 252 21.97 16.79 10.79
C GLY A 252 21.37 17.97 11.56
#